data_3dbb9c85920ca9eafb9ce097fe94405b
#
_entry.id   3dbb9c85920ca9eafb9ce097fe94405b
#
_cell.length_a   1.000
_cell.length_b   1.000
_cell.length_c   1.000
_cell.angle_alpha   90.00
_cell.angle_beta   90.00
_cell.angle_gamma   90.00
#
_symmetry.space_group_name_H-M   'P 1'
#
loop_
_entity.id
_entity.type
_entity.pdbx_description
1 polymer ?
#
loop_
_entity_poly.entity_id
_entity_poly.type
_entity_poly.pdbx_seq_one_letter_code
_entity_poly.pdbx_strand_id
1 'polypeptide(L)'
;VLGYGNGSESTYVVADDAKIFFIDDDGTITEGAVSNIRRSDEDVVTYVLEDGQISYLFVQQYFEDNDQSSSGGRQELTSITGVSYRAPDLTLTLNGTNAGQNYKVTLKMIVAGVTTELGTYTVTGATGATSTTAVLSVGTLASIAASGGIYMVSCGGQNATFTA
;
A
#
# COMPACT_ATOMS: atom_id res chain seq x y z
N VAL A 1 -22.55 -8.02 -6.08
CA VAL A 1 -22.60 -7.41 -7.43
C VAL A 1 -21.16 -7.15 -7.83
N LEU A 2 -20.74 -7.70 -8.96
CA LEU A 2 -19.43 -7.45 -9.54
C LEU A 2 -19.63 -6.50 -10.71
N GLY A 3 -18.96 -5.35 -10.71
CA GLY A 3 -18.96 -4.40 -11.81
C GLY A 3 -17.83 -4.71 -12.81
N TYR A 4 -18.09 -4.57 -14.09
CA TYR A 4 -17.06 -4.62 -15.11
C TYR A 4 -16.71 -3.20 -15.56
N GLY A 5 -15.46 -2.97 -15.93
CA GLY A 5 -14.97 -1.65 -16.35
C GLY A 5 -15.68 -1.04 -17.57
N ASN A 6 -16.63 -1.76 -18.18
CA ASN A 6 -17.50 -1.26 -19.25
C ASN A 6 -18.88 -0.77 -18.76
N GLY A 7 -19.09 -0.70 -17.45
CA GLY A 7 -20.36 -0.29 -16.85
C GLY A 7 -21.44 -1.37 -16.79
N SER A 8 -21.14 -2.62 -17.17
CA SER A 8 -22.05 -3.76 -17.00
C SER A 8 -21.92 -4.35 -15.62
N GLU A 9 -23.04 -4.65 -14.97
CA GLU A 9 -23.10 -5.34 -13.70
C GLU A 9 -23.66 -6.75 -13.88
N SER A 10 -23.07 -7.73 -13.20
CA SER A 10 -23.57 -9.08 -13.11
C SER A 10 -23.61 -9.54 -11.68
N THR A 11 -24.66 -10.27 -11.34
CA THR A 11 -24.83 -10.82 -9.99
C THR A 11 -24.66 -12.33 -10.05
N TYR A 12 -23.76 -12.84 -9.23
CA TYR A 12 -23.51 -14.27 -9.09
C TYR A 12 -23.69 -14.70 -7.65
N VAL A 13 -24.11 -15.93 -7.44
CA VAL A 13 -24.14 -16.57 -6.13
C VAL A 13 -22.75 -17.15 -5.87
N VAL A 14 -22.24 -16.96 -4.67
CA VAL A 14 -21.02 -17.61 -4.20
C VAL A 14 -21.44 -18.96 -3.61
N ALA A 15 -20.80 -20.04 -4.04
CA ALA A 15 -21.07 -21.38 -3.51
C ALA A 15 -20.70 -21.44 -2.01
N ASP A 16 -21.40 -22.27 -1.25
CA ASP A 16 -21.18 -22.39 0.20
C ASP A 16 -19.76 -22.90 0.55
N ASP A 17 -19.16 -23.65 -0.35
CA ASP A 17 -17.80 -24.21 -0.26
C ASP A 17 -16.77 -23.46 -1.12
N ALA A 18 -17.11 -22.27 -1.62
CA ALA A 18 -16.23 -21.48 -2.45
C ALA A 18 -14.93 -21.14 -1.73
N LYS A 19 -13.84 -21.22 -2.47
CA LYS A 19 -12.52 -20.81 -1.99
C LYS A 19 -12.26 -19.35 -2.37
N ILE A 20 -11.92 -18.55 -1.37
CA ILE A 20 -11.66 -17.12 -1.53
C ILE A 20 -10.21 -16.85 -1.17
N PHE A 21 -9.50 -16.23 -2.09
CA PHE A 21 -8.11 -15.86 -1.94
C PHE A 21 -7.95 -14.36 -2.09
N PHE A 22 -7.21 -13.79 -1.18
CA PHE A 22 -6.78 -12.41 -1.23
C PHE A 22 -5.32 -12.38 -1.70
N ILE A 23 -5.05 -11.52 -2.67
CA ILE A 23 -3.72 -11.29 -3.20
C ILE A 23 -3.37 -9.85 -2.84
N ASP A 24 -2.35 -9.66 -2.04
CA ASP A 24 -1.85 -8.33 -1.71
C ASP A 24 -0.85 -7.79 -2.74
N ASP A 25 -0.37 -6.60 -2.54
CA ASP A 25 0.49 -5.87 -3.49
C ASP A 25 1.89 -6.49 -3.64
N ASP A 26 2.34 -7.32 -2.68
CA ASP A 26 3.59 -8.07 -2.77
C ASP A 26 3.43 -9.44 -3.42
N GLY A 27 2.19 -9.82 -3.78
CA GLY A 27 1.85 -11.09 -4.38
C GLY A 27 1.63 -12.22 -3.37
N THR A 28 1.59 -11.92 -2.06
CA THR A 28 1.23 -12.92 -1.05
C THR A 28 -0.23 -13.31 -1.19
N ILE A 29 -0.50 -14.61 -1.17
CA ILE A 29 -1.85 -15.16 -1.31
C ILE A 29 -2.30 -15.71 0.04
N THR A 30 -3.44 -15.20 0.53
CA THR A 30 -4.06 -15.66 1.78
C THR A 30 -5.46 -16.18 1.52
N GLU A 31 -5.84 -17.31 2.13
CA GLU A 31 -7.22 -17.81 2.09
C GLU A 31 -8.06 -17.05 3.13
N GLY A 32 -9.26 -16.64 2.74
CA GLY A 32 -10.17 -15.90 3.60
C GLY A 32 -11.64 -16.24 3.37
N ALA A 33 -12.53 -15.39 3.86
CA ALA A 33 -13.98 -15.56 3.75
C ALA A 33 -14.64 -14.38 3.03
N VAL A 34 -15.87 -14.57 2.54
CA VAL A 34 -16.68 -13.51 1.91
C VAL A 34 -16.78 -12.28 2.80
N SER A 35 -16.86 -12.47 4.12
CA SER A 35 -16.93 -11.38 5.10
C SER A 35 -15.67 -10.50 5.16
N ASN A 36 -14.56 -10.99 4.63
CA ASN A 36 -13.31 -10.22 4.54
C ASN A 36 -13.25 -9.34 3.29
N ILE A 37 -14.17 -9.53 2.32
CA ILE A 37 -14.22 -8.71 1.12
C ILE A 37 -14.70 -7.31 1.50
N ARG A 38 -13.85 -6.33 1.30
CA ARG A 38 -14.19 -4.92 1.47
C ARG A 38 -14.66 -4.36 0.14
N ARG A 39 -15.60 -3.43 0.19
CA ARG A 39 -16.07 -2.74 -1.00
C ARG A 39 -15.06 -1.66 -1.36
N SER A 40 -14.41 -1.81 -2.50
CA SER A 40 -13.49 -0.82 -3.06
C SER A 40 -13.71 -0.74 -4.56
N ASP A 41 -13.57 0.44 -5.12
CA ASP A 41 -13.68 0.69 -6.56
C ASP A 41 -12.38 0.31 -7.30
N GLU A 42 -11.32 -0.02 -6.57
CA GLU A 42 -9.99 -0.33 -7.10
C GLU A 42 -9.65 -1.82 -7.06
N ASP A 43 -10.50 -2.64 -6.41
CA ASP A 43 -10.24 -4.08 -6.32
C ASP A 43 -10.43 -4.75 -7.67
N VAL A 44 -9.45 -5.55 -8.08
CA VAL A 44 -9.59 -6.46 -9.22
C VAL A 44 -10.03 -7.81 -8.71
N VAL A 45 -11.19 -8.26 -9.20
CA VAL A 45 -11.76 -9.53 -8.80
C VAL A 45 -11.76 -10.47 -9.99
N THR A 46 -11.12 -11.63 -9.84
CA THR A 46 -11.15 -12.72 -10.79
C THR A 46 -11.87 -13.90 -10.16
N TYR A 47 -12.73 -14.57 -10.91
CA TYR A 47 -13.53 -15.67 -10.37
C TYR A 47 -13.67 -16.82 -11.37
N VAL A 48 -13.94 -18.01 -10.84
CA VAL A 48 -14.27 -19.21 -11.59
C VAL A 48 -15.73 -19.59 -11.28
N LEU A 49 -16.52 -19.82 -12.33
CA LEU A 49 -17.89 -20.29 -12.21
C LEU A 49 -17.94 -21.81 -12.46
N GLU A 50 -18.59 -22.51 -11.55
CA GLU A 50 -19.00 -23.89 -11.70
C GLU A 50 -20.50 -23.97 -11.43
N ASP A 51 -21.24 -24.59 -12.31
CA ASP A 51 -22.73 -24.70 -12.28
C ASP A 51 -23.45 -23.35 -12.08
N GLY A 52 -22.86 -22.24 -12.58
CA GLY A 52 -23.41 -20.89 -12.48
C GLY A 52 -23.18 -20.19 -11.14
N GLN A 53 -22.41 -20.79 -10.25
CA GLN A 53 -21.99 -20.21 -8.97
C GLN A 53 -20.49 -19.97 -8.95
N ILE A 54 -20.05 -19.02 -8.13
CA ILE A 54 -18.62 -18.76 -7.93
C ILE A 54 -18.06 -19.85 -7.02
N SER A 55 -17.14 -20.67 -7.54
CA SER A 55 -16.42 -21.71 -6.79
C SER A 55 -15.06 -21.22 -6.30
N TYR A 56 -14.40 -20.34 -7.06
CA TYR A 56 -13.13 -19.69 -6.67
C TYR A 56 -13.25 -18.20 -6.90
N LEU A 57 -12.79 -17.43 -5.92
CA LEU A 57 -12.71 -15.97 -5.98
C LEU A 57 -11.30 -15.53 -5.60
N PHE A 58 -10.67 -14.78 -6.48
CA PHE A 58 -9.38 -14.14 -6.25
C PHE A 58 -9.63 -12.63 -6.19
N VAL A 59 -9.38 -12.05 -5.03
CA VAL A 59 -9.55 -10.63 -4.78
C VAL A 59 -8.16 -10.01 -4.68
N GLN A 60 -7.76 -9.30 -5.72
CA GLN A 60 -6.54 -8.52 -5.68
C GLN A 60 -6.89 -7.17 -5.05
N GLN A 61 -6.52 -7.05 -3.80
CA GLN A 61 -6.72 -5.82 -3.03
C GLN A 61 -5.48 -4.96 -3.17
N TYR A 62 -5.63 -3.83 -3.83
CA TYR A 62 -4.59 -2.78 -3.88
C TYR A 62 -4.62 -1.94 -2.60
N PHE A 63 -4.78 -2.61 -1.45
CA PHE A 63 -4.71 -1.94 -0.18
C PHE A 63 -3.35 -2.11 0.44
N GLU A 64 -2.65 -1.01 0.61
CA GLU A 64 -1.67 -0.95 1.68
C GLU A 64 -2.34 -1.37 2.99
N ASP A 65 -1.68 -2.28 3.72
CA ASP A 65 -2.05 -2.69 5.07
C ASP A 65 -2.42 -1.47 5.93
N ASN A 66 -3.69 -1.17 5.99
CA ASN A 66 -4.24 -0.32 7.01
C ASN A 66 -5.23 -1.14 7.82
N ASP A 67 -4.70 -1.81 8.84
CA ASP A 67 -5.47 -2.20 10.01
C ASP A 67 -6.27 -0.99 10.47
N GLN A 68 -7.51 -0.84 9.99
CA GLN A 68 -8.47 -0.04 10.74
C GLN A 68 -9.93 -0.22 10.34
N SER A 69 -10.66 -0.73 11.28
CA SER A 69 -12.03 -0.35 11.52
C SER A 69 -12.12 1.15 11.84
N SER A 70 -12.70 1.96 10.97
CA SER A 70 -13.74 2.94 11.30
C SER A 70 -14.11 3.82 10.11
N SER A 71 -15.41 3.97 9.95
CA SER A 71 -16.12 4.88 9.09
C SER A 71 -15.55 6.31 9.13
N GLY A 72 -14.95 6.77 8.03
CA GLY A 72 -14.54 8.14 7.81
C GLY A 72 -13.73 8.17 6.52
N GLY A 73 -14.18 8.95 5.54
CA GLY A 73 -13.61 8.99 4.20
C GLY A 73 -12.08 8.94 4.20
N ARG A 74 -11.54 7.95 3.49
CA ARG A 74 -10.11 7.83 3.27
C ARG A 74 -9.61 9.06 2.54
N GLN A 75 -8.73 9.78 3.19
CA GLN A 75 -7.90 10.75 2.51
C GLN A 75 -6.63 10.02 2.12
N GLU A 76 -6.44 9.80 0.81
CA GLU A 76 -5.22 9.19 0.29
C GLU A 76 -4.03 10.11 0.52
N LEU A 77 -2.85 9.51 0.77
CA LEU A 77 -1.61 10.26 0.73
C LEU A 77 -1.48 10.97 -0.61
N THR A 78 -1.32 12.28 -0.57
CA THR A 78 -1.25 13.10 -1.79
C THR A 78 0.19 13.29 -2.27
N SER A 79 1.16 13.25 -1.38
CA SER A 79 2.58 13.34 -1.72
C SER A 79 3.51 13.06 -0.53
N ILE A 80 4.76 12.76 -0.83
CA ILE A 80 5.88 12.76 0.11
C ILE A 80 6.76 13.95 -0.23
N THR A 81 7.03 14.83 0.74
CA THR A 81 7.84 16.03 0.57
C THR A 81 8.88 16.19 1.67
N GLY A 82 9.77 17.18 1.57
CA GLY A 82 10.73 17.52 2.60
C GLY A 82 11.69 16.38 2.96
N VAL A 83 11.96 15.47 2.01
CA VAL A 83 12.85 14.34 2.27
C VAL A 83 14.28 14.83 2.39
N SER A 84 14.89 14.60 3.54
CA SER A 84 16.28 14.95 3.80
C SER A 84 16.93 13.91 4.71
N TYR A 85 18.13 13.50 4.34
CA TYR A 85 18.92 12.56 5.13
C TYR A 85 20.08 13.26 5.84
N ARG A 86 20.21 12.98 7.11
CA ARG A 86 21.38 13.34 7.92
C ARG A 86 21.63 12.20 8.91
N ALA A 87 22.66 11.41 8.65
CA ALA A 87 22.94 10.21 9.43
C ALA A 87 22.82 10.44 10.96
N PRO A 88 22.12 9.55 11.69
CA PRO A 88 21.47 8.32 11.23
C PRO A 88 20.01 8.52 10.80
N ASP A 89 19.52 9.74 10.68
CA ASP A 89 18.11 10.06 10.58
C ASP A 89 17.69 10.50 9.17
N LEU A 90 16.50 10.05 8.76
CA LEU A 90 15.79 10.45 7.56
C LEU A 90 14.53 11.22 7.96
N THR A 91 14.45 12.47 7.58
CA THR A 91 13.25 13.30 7.79
C THR A 91 12.43 13.34 6.51
N LEU A 92 11.11 13.21 6.65
CA LEU A 92 10.16 13.32 5.53
C LEU A 92 8.82 13.87 6.02
N THR A 93 8.02 14.41 5.10
CA THR A 93 6.65 14.86 5.37
C THR A 93 5.69 14.11 4.46
N LEU A 94 4.72 13.42 5.07
CA LEU A 94 3.60 12.78 4.40
C LEU A 94 2.44 13.78 4.34
N ASN A 95 1.92 14.06 3.15
CA ASN A 95 0.77 14.93 2.95
C ASN A 95 -0.48 14.09 2.63
N GLY A 96 -1.64 14.53 3.09
CA GLY A 96 -2.90 13.78 3.01
C GLY A 96 -3.06 12.77 4.17
N THR A 97 -2.38 12.98 5.30
CA THR A 97 -2.47 12.08 6.45
C THR A 97 -3.73 12.31 7.28
N ASN A 98 -4.27 11.22 7.84
CA ASN A 98 -5.34 11.25 8.84
C ASN A 98 -4.78 11.06 10.24
N ALA A 99 -5.36 11.76 11.20
CA ALA A 99 -4.96 11.68 12.60
C ALA A 99 -5.06 10.25 13.14
N GLY A 100 -3.98 9.77 13.77
CA GLY A 100 -3.91 8.45 14.40
C GLY A 100 -3.81 7.27 13.43
N GLN A 101 -3.84 7.50 12.12
CA GLN A 101 -3.64 6.46 11.12
C GLN A 101 -2.15 6.12 10.98
N ASN A 102 -1.84 4.84 10.85
CA ASN A 102 -0.48 4.37 10.60
C ASN A 102 -0.19 4.29 9.10
N TYR A 103 0.96 4.78 8.70
CA TYR A 103 1.46 4.78 7.34
C TYR A 103 2.77 3.98 7.29
N LYS A 104 2.82 2.99 6.42
CA LYS A 104 3.99 2.16 6.20
C LYS A 104 4.91 2.84 5.19
N VAL A 105 6.07 3.30 5.63
CA VAL A 105 7.09 3.93 4.79
C VAL A 105 8.18 2.92 4.50
N THR A 106 8.39 2.60 3.24
CA THR A 106 9.43 1.67 2.80
C THR A 106 10.62 2.45 2.25
N LEU A 107 11.81 2.19 2.78
CA LEU A 107 13.08 2.74 2.28
C LEU A 107 13.72 1.74 1.31
N LYS A 108 14.04 2.22 0.12
CA LYS A 108 14.64 1.44 -0.96
C LYS A 108 15.93 2.10 -1.45
N MET A 109 16.84 1.27 -1.96
CA MET A 109 18.06 1.68 -2.66
C MET A 109 17.94 1.21 -4.11
N ILE A 110 18.26 2.09 -5.05
CA ILE A 110 18.25 1.79 -6.48
C ILE A 110 19.65 2.03 -7.02
N VAL A 111 20.30 0.98 -7.52
CA VAL A 111 21.64 1.03 -8.14
C VAL A 111 21.62 0.23 -9.42
N ALA A 112 22.09 0.82 -10.52
CA ALA A 112 22.12 0.17 -11.83
C ALA A 112 20.79 -0.47 -12.25
N GLY A 113 19.64 0.17 -11.87
CA GLY A 113 18.31 -0.32 -12.18
C GLY A 113 17.81 -1.45 -11.25
N VAL A 114 18.62 -1.89 -10.29
CA VAL A 114 18.23 -2.89 -9.30
C VAL A 114 17.71 -2.18 -8.06
N THR A 115 16.48 -2.51 -7.64
CA THR A 115 15.87 -1.99 -6.42
C THR A 115 16.06 -2.99 -5.29
N THR A 116 16.56 -2.50 -4.15
CA THR A 116 16.73 -3.28 -2.92
C THR A 116 16.00 -2.57 -1.79
N GLU A 117 15.11 -3.27 -1.11
CA GLU A 117 14.47 -2.78 0.10
C GLU A 117 15.47 -2.81 1.27
N LEU A 118 15.56 -1.71 2.00
CA LEU A 118 16.46 -1.55 3.15
C LEU A 118 15.74 -1.62 4.48
N GLY A 119 14.45 -1.31 4.50
CA GLY A 119 13.65 -1.37 5.70
C GLY A 119 12.28 -0.71 5.55
N THR A 120 11.43 -1.02 6.51
CA THR A 120 10.07 -0.50 6.60
C THR A 120 9.87 0.17 7.96
N TYR A 121 9.20 1.32 7.96
CA TYR A 121 8.98 2.17 9.12
C TYR A 121 7.51 2.56 9.22
N THR A 122 6.98 2.69 10.43
CA THR A 122 5.61 3.15 10.65
C THR A 122 5.61 4.61 11.06
N VAL A 123 4.80 5.41 10.38
CA VAL A 123 4.54 6.82 10.71
C VAL A 123 3.07 6.98 11.08
N THR A 124 2.79 7.52 12.27
CA THR A 124 1.41 7.78 12.70
C THR A 124 1.00 9.20 12.35
N GLY A 125 -0.15 9.35 11.73
CA GLY A 125 -0.70 10.65 11.33
C GLY A 125 -0.92 11.59 12.52
N ALA A 126 -0.47 12.83 12.39
CA ALA A 126 -0.56 13.83 13.44
C ALA A 126 -1.99 14.29 13.68
N THR A 127 -2.36 14.47 14.96
CA THR A 127 -3.69 14.93 15.33
C THR A 127 -3.90 16.39 14.91
N GLY A 128 -5.02 16.64 14.23
CA GLY A 128 -5.41 17.99 13.82
C GLY A 128 -4.66 18.54 12.61
N ALA A 129 -3.90 17.72 11.89
CA ALA A 129 -3.16 18.11 10.71
C ALA A 129 -3.44 17.14 9.54
N THR A 130 -3.38 17.65 8.31
CA THR A 130 -3.47 16.87 7.07
C THR A 130 -2.09 16.52 6.51
N SER A 131 -1.04 16.79 7.27
CA SER A 131 0.33 16.42 6.96
C SER A 131 1.06 16.00 8.23
N THR A 132 1.99 15.06 8.09
CA THR A 132 2.78 14.55 9.21
C THR A 132 4.25 14.54 8.82
N THR A 133 5.06 15.26 9.61
CA THR A 133 6.52 15.19 9.49
C THR A 133 7.05 14.14 10.46
N ALA A 134 7.84 13.22 9.94
CA ALA A 134 8.45 12.14 10.70
C ALA A 134 9.97 12.14 10.56
N VAL A 135 10.63 11.69 11.61
CA VAL A 135 12.07 11.39 11.64
C VAL A 135 12.21 9.88 11.83
N LEU A 136 12.79 9.21 10.83
CA LEU A 136 13.01 7.78 10.81
C LEU A 136 14.48 7.50 11.09
N SER A 137 14.78 6.68 12.09
CA SER A 137 16.15 6.24 12.34
C SER A 137 16.53 5.10 11.42
N VAL A 138 17.14 5.45 10.28
CA VAL A 138 17.47 4.52 9.19
C VAL A 138 18.92 4.01 9.24
N GLY A 139 19.69 4.52 10.19
CA GLY A 139 21.11 4.22 10.31
C GLY A 139 21.99 4.96 9.29
N THR A 140 23.22 4.49 9.13
CA THR A 140 24.16 5.11 8.19
C THR A 140 23.96 4.51 6.80
N LEU A 141 23.50 5.33 5.88
CA LEU A 141 23.36 4.96 4.47
C LEU A 141 24.69 5.21 3.73
N ALA A 142 25.04 4.30 2.83
CA ALA A 142 26.24 4.45 2.02
C ALA A 142 26.06 5.54 0.95
N SER A 143 27.12 6.26 0.64
CA SER A 143 27.09 7.17 -0.52
C SER A 143 27.16 6.36 -1.82
N ILE A 144 26.06 6.35 -2.58
CA ILE A 144 25.91 5.58 -3.82
C ILE A 144 25.80 6.47 -5.07
N ALA A 145 25.84 7.78 -4.89
CA ALA A 145 25.71 8.74 -5.99
C ALA A 145 26.79 8.56 -7.07
N ALA A 146 28.03 8.21 -6.69
CA ALA A 146 29.12 7.95 -7.62
C ALA A 146 28.85 6.72 -8.53
N SER A 147 27.99 5.80 -8.10
CA SER A 147 27.57 4.63 -8.88
C SER A 147 26.24 4.86 -9.62
N GLY A 148 25.79 6.11 -9.73
CA GLY A 148 24.47 6.45 -10.29
C GLY A 148 23.31 5.94 -9.45
N GLY A 149 23.55 5.63 -8.19
CA GLY A 149 22.52 5.15 -7.27
C GLY A 149 21.72 6.27 -6.62
N ILE A 150 20.50 5.95 -6.23
CA ILE A 150 19.58 6.84 -5.53
C ILE A 150 18.82 6.08 -4.44
N TYR A 151 18.44 6.76 -3.39
CA TYR A 151 17.52 6.27 -2.39
C TYR A 151 16.11 6.74 -2.69
N MET A 152 15.12 5.91 -2.37
CA MET A 152 13.72 6.19 -2.55
C MET A 152 12.94 5.79 -1.29
N VAL A 153 12.03 6.64 -0.89
CA VAL A 153 10.99 6.32 0.09
C VAL A 153 9.66 6.17 -0.64
N SER A 154 8.91 5.14 -0.25
CA SER A 154 7.58 4.84 -0.81
C SER A 154 6.57 4.75 0.31
N CYS A 155 5.39 5.30 0.13
CA CYS A 155 4.27 5.19 1.05
C CYS A 155 2.97 5.54 0.32
N GLY A 156 1.91 4.73 0.42
CA GLY A 156 0.61 5.03 -0.18
C GLY A 156 0.66 5.31 -1.68
N GLY A 157 1.40 4.52 -2.44
CA GLY A 157 1.56 4.77 -3.88
C GLY A 157 2.41 6.00 -4.22
N GLN A 158 2.81 6.80 -3.22
CA GLN A 158 3.65 8.00 -3.39
C GLN A 158 5.13 7.65 -3.21
N ASN A 159 5.98 8.29 -4.00
CA ASN A 159 7.42 8.07 -3.96
C ASN A 159 8.17 9.41 -3.89
N ALA A 160 9.27 9.42 -3.16
CA ALA A 160 10.22 10.53 -3.18
C ALA A 160 11.66 10.00 -3.12
N THR A 161 12.58 10.66 -3.80
CA THR A 161 13.98 10.25 -3.90
C THR A 161 14.89 11.23 -3.19
N PHE A 162 16.03 10.72 -2.72
CA PHE A 162 17.08 11.53 -2.09
C PHE A 162 18.44 10.88 -2.28
N THR A 163 19.49 11.61 -1.94
CA THR A 163 20.88 11.14 -1.90
C THR A 163 21.39 11.14 -0.47
N ALA A 164 22.29 10.22 -0.13
CA ALA A 164 22.98 10.14 1.15
C ALA A 164 24.45 10.50 1.01
#